data_599df6c3710f3d4bd42d32427280eac5
#
_entry.id   599df6c3710f3d4bd42d32427280eac5
#
_cell.length_a   1.000
_cell.length_b   1.000
_cell.length_c   1.000
_cell.angle_alpha   90.00
_cell.angle_beta   90.00
_cell.angle_gamma   90.00
#
_symmetry.space_group_name_H-M   'P 1'
#
loop_
_entity.id
_entity.type
_entity.pdbx_description
1 polymer ?
#
loop_
_entity_poly.entity_id
_entity_poly.type
_entity_poly.pdbx_seq_one_letter_code
_entity_poly.pdbx_strand_id
1 'polypeptide(L)'
;MKTGVDIGFETVFNEAKFATSADGTQIAYYKFGSGPEVMFWQHGFNSDAEHWKYMLSYFPADEYCVIAPDLRGCGRSGKPADENAYTFDHLTQDALAVIRAEGLKGFTLVGHSTGGAIAQWLAAELGADVKALALIGPVPATGVPVNDAARALFLRSADGEDKAQGRAQILKLGWYGEMPQDVLDDLLPGALTWCREGFVGVFNTWTRGVNFPERLAQITAPTIVIGGQHEPFLHKDFMMANVVNPIRNARYVTVLNTAHFIHIQEAAVTAGIVRGFVAAHA
;
A
#
# COMPACT_ATOMS: atom_id res chain seq x y z
N MET A 1 1.90 -5.43 24.44
CA MET A 1 0.80 -6.42 24.69
C MET A 1 0.88 -7.45 23.58
N LYS A 2 1.15 -8.71 23.91
CA LYS A 2 1.02 -9.80 22.94
C LYS A 2 -0.45 -9.88 22.56
N THR A 3 -0.82 -9.43 21.37
CA THR A 3 -2.13 -9.66 20.79
C THR A 3 -2.17 -11.14 20.41
N GLY A 4 -2.66 -11.95 21.35
CA GLY A 4 -2.82 -13.37 21.14
C GLY A 4 -4.01 -13.65 20.21
N VAL A 5 -3.76 -13.71 18.93
CA VAL A 5 -4.49 -14.56 18.01
C VAL A 5 -3.45 -15.19 17.12
N ASP A 6 -3.01 -16.36 17.51
CA ASP A 6 -2.20 -17.26 16.67
C ASP A 6 -3.15 -17.85 15.61
N ILE A 7 -3.44 -17.06 14.60
CA ILE A 7 -4.11 -17.50 13.38
C ILE A 7 -3.01 -17.59 12.34
N GLY A 8 -2.50 -18.79 12.07
CA GLY A 8 -1.65 -19.25 10.98
C GLY A 8 -1.26 -18.30 9.84
N PHE A 9 -1.03 -16.99 10.12
CA PHE A 9 -0.65 -15.97 9.13
C PHE A 9 0.71 -16.24 8.53
N GLU A 10 1.63 -16.91 9.28
CA GLU A 10 2.91 -17.36 8.74
C GLU A 10 2.73 -18.23 7.50
N THR A 11 1.60 -18.95 7.39
CA THR A 11 1.32 -19.82 6.23
C THR A 11 0.85 -19.03 5.01
N VAL A 12 0.10 -17.93 5.16
CA VAL A 12 -0.45 -17.14 4.05
C VAL A 12 0.67 -16.59 3.16
N PHE A 13 1.69 -15.97 3.77
CA PHE A 13 2.78 -15.35 3.03
C PHE A 13 3.87 -16.35 2.61
N ASN A 14 3.73 -17.64 2.96
CA ASN A 14 4.64 -18.70 2.51
C ASN A 14 4.28 -19.24 1.12
N GLU A 15 3.03 -19.12 0.68
CA GLU A 15 2.53 -19.66 -0.60
C GLU A 15 2.25 -18.52 -1.58
N ALA A 16 3.30 -18.00 -2.23
CA ALA A 16 3.15 -17.00 -3.28
C ALA A 16 2.59 -17.61 -4.56
N LYS A 17 1.57 -16.98 -5.12
CA LYS A 17 1.16 -17.13 -6.52
C LYS A 17 1.86 -16.08 -7.37
N PHE A 18 1.85 -16.24 -8.70
CA PHE A 18 2.51 -15.33 -9.61
C PHE A 18 1.60 -14.94 -10.77
N ALA A 19 1.61 -13.66 -11.12
CA ALA A 19 1.03 -13.13 -12.34
C ALA A 19 2.14 -12.52 -13.20
N THR A 20 2.02 -12.64 -14.51
CA THR A 20 3.00 -12.07 -15.46
C THR A 20 2.54 -10.69 -15.89
N SER A 21 3.33 -9.66 -15.60
CA SER A 21 3.11 -8.28 -16.02
C SER A 21 3.31 -8.11 -17.52
N ALA A 22 2.90 -6.96 -18.06
CA ALA A 22 2.97 -6.68 -19.49
C ALA A 22 4.40 -6.72 -20.08
N ASP A 23 5.41 -6.43 -19.25
CA ASP A 23 6.83 -6.49 -19.62
C ASP A 23 7.48 -7.86 -19.31
N GLY A 24 6.72 -8.86 -18.88
CA GLY A 24 7.19 -10.19 -18.51
C GLY A 24 7.63 -10.34 -17.06
N THR A 25 7.64 -9.27 -16.27
CA THR A 25 7.99 -9.32 -14.85
C THR A 25 7.00 -10.18 -14.08
N GLN A 26 7.50 -11.13 -13.27
CA GLN A 26 6.67 -11.98 -12.41
C GLN A 26 6.30 -11.22 -11.14
N ILE A 27 5.01 -11.08 -10.87
CA ILE A 27 4.49 -10.39 -9.69
C ILE A 27 3.95 -11.43 -8.73
N ALA A 28 4.61 -11.54 -7.58
CA ALA A 28 4.16 -12.39 -6.49
C ALA A 28 2.95 -11.78 -5.80
N TYR A 29 1.98 -12.62 -5.44
CA TYR A 29 0.84 -12.20 -4.65
C TYR A 29 0.35 -13.34 -3.74
N TYR A 30 -0.35 -12.95 -2.69
CA TYR A 30 -0.83 -13.85 -1.66
C TYR A 30 -2.35 -13.76 -1.57
N LYS A 31 -2.97 -14.88 -1.21
CA LYS A 31 -4.42 -14.95 -1.08
C LYS A 31 -4.79 -15.42 0.32
N PHE A 32 -5.54 -14.60 1.03
CA PHE A 32 -6.07 -14.90 2.34
C PHE A 32 -7.59 -15.04 2.28
N GLY A 33 -8.11 -16.13 2.88
CA GLY A 33 -9.54 -16.38 2.96
C GLY A 33 -10.19 -16.79 1.64
N SER A 34 -11.48 -17.10 1.72
CA SER A 34 -12.31 -17.56 0.61
C SER A 34 -13.73 -17.00 0.65
N GLY A 35 -13.95 -15.99 1.50
CA GLY A 35 -15.25 -15.33 1.65
C GLY A 35 -15.71 -14.60 0.40
N PRO A 36 -17.00 -14.24 0.32
CA PRO A 36 -17.59 -13.59 -0.85
C PRO A 36 -17.17 -12.13 -1.03
N GLU A 37 -16.70 -11.46 0.02
CA GLU A 37 -16.22 -10.07 -0.07
C GLU A 37 -14.78 -10.05 -0.53
N VAL A 38 -14.57 -9.79 -1.83
CA VAL A 38 -13.24 -9.82 -2.45
C VAL A 38 -12.57 -8.46 -2.33
N MET A 39 -11.31 -8.45 -1.90
CA MET A 39 -10.52 -7.25 -1.70
C MET A 39 -9.13 -7.39 -2.34
N PHE A 40 -8.63 -6.31 -2.93
CA PHE A 40 -7.27 -6.21 -3.45
C PHE A 40 -6.50 -5.17 -2.63
N TRP A 41 -5.42 -5.59 -1.96
CA TRP A 41 -4.66 -4.76 -1.02
C TRP A 41 -3.25 -4.48 -1.51
N GLN A 42 -2.97 -3.22 -1.85
CA GLN A 42 -1.67 -2.80 -2.36
C GLN A 42 -0.86 -2.07 -1.30
N HIS A 43 0.28 -2.65 -0.91
CA HIS A 43 1.20 -2.05 0.06
C HIS A 43 1.98 -0.86 -0.52
N GLY A 44 2.64 -0.09 0.37
CA GLY A 44 3.43 1.08 0.04
C GLY A 44 4.92 0.81 -0.16
N PHE A 45 5.67 1.91 -0.30
CA PHE A 45 7.11 1.90 -0.42
C PHE A 45 7.80 1.49 0.91
N ASN A 46 8.98 0.90 0.83
CA ASN A 46 9.76 0.39 1.98
C ASN A 46 8.99 -0.63 2.84
N SER A 47 8.15 -1.42 2.21
CA SER A 47 7.22 -2.40 2.76
C SER A 47 7.09 -3.58 1.80
N ASP A 48 6.39 -4.63 2.19
CA ASP A 48 5.94 -5.73 1.34
C ASP A 48 4.52 -6.16 1.71
N ALA A 49 3.98 -7.19 1.06
CA ALA A 49 2.63 -7.66 1.32
C ALA A 49 2.45 -8.19 2.75
N GLU A 50 3.51 -8.68 3.39
CA GLU A 50 3.44 -9.24 4.74
C GLU A 50 3.09 -8.17 5.80
N HIS A 51 3.37 -6.90 5.56
CA HIS A 51 2.95 -5.81 6.45
C HIS A 51 1.42 -5.75 6.66
N TRP A 52 0.62 -6.34 5.78
CA TRP A 52 -0.82 -6.44 5.95
C TRP A 52 -1.27 -7.41 7.05
N LYS A 53 -0.39 -8.27 7.56
CA LYS A 53 -0.71 -9.25 8.61
C LYS A 53 -1.37 -8.62 9.85
N TYR A 54 -0.99 -7.39 10.19
CA TYR A 54 -1.57 -6.63 11.30
C TYR A 54 -3.06 -6.36 11.13
N MET A 55 -3.48 -6.03 9.91
CA MET A 55 -4.89 -5.81 9.59
C MET A 55 -5.65 -7.12 9.30
N LEU A 56 -5.02 -8.08 8.64
CA LEU A 56 -5.65 -9.33 8.21
C LEU A 56 -6.31 -10.08 9.38
N SER A 57 -5.74 -9.98 10.60
CA SER A 57 -6.31 -10.61 11.80
C SER A 57 -7.73 -10.17 12.15
N TYR A 58 -8.18 -9.04 11.60
CA TYR A 58 -9.52 -8.50 11.80
C TYR A 58 -10.48 -8.79 10.64
N PHE A 59 -10.06 -9.57 9.65
CA PHE A 59 -10.87 -9.96 8.48
C PHE A 59 -11.11 -11.47 8.51
N PRO A 60 -12.32 -11.94 8.94
CA PRO A 60 -12.62 -13.38 8.94
C PRO A 60 -12.47 -14.00 7.56
N ALA A 61 -11.77 -15.15 7.48
CA ALA A 61 -11.42 -15.80 6.23
C ALA A 61 -12.62 -16.39 5.47
N ASP A 62 -13.73 -16.60 6.15
CA ASP A 62 -15.01 -17.06 5.60
C ASP A 62 -15.90 -15.92 5.10
N GLU A 63 -15.64 -14.67 5.55
CA GLU A 63 -16.33 -13.47 5.08
C GLU A 63 -15.57 -12.77 3.95
N TYR A 64 -14.23 -12.77 4.00
CA TYR A 64 -13.35 -12.01 3.11
C TYR A 64 -12.40 -12.90 2.30
N CYS A 65 -12.08 -12.42 1.10
CA CYS A 65 -11.02 -12.96 0.26
C CYS A 65 -10.08 -11.82 -0.12
N VAL A 66 -8.89 -11.76 0.50
CA VAL A 66 -7.91 -10.69 0.29
C VAL A 66 -6.81 -11.17 -0.65
N ILE A 67 -6.53 -10.39 -1.69
CA ILE A 67 -5.41 -10.58 -2.62
C ILE A 67 -4.42 -9.44 -2.39
N ALA A 68 -3.18 -9.78 -1.98
CA ALA A 68 -2.15 -8.81 -1.65
C ALA A 68 -0.87 -9.09 -2.45
N PRO A 69 -0.56 -8.31 -3.51
CA PRO A 69 0.68 -8.46 -4.24
C PRO A 69 1.86 -7.77 -3.56
N ASP A 70 3.07 -8.31 -3.79
CA ASP A 70 4.31 -7.56 -3.62
C ASP A 70 4.52 -6.63 -4.81
N LEU A 71 4.91 -5.38 -4.56
CA LEU A 71 5.38 -4.50 -5.62
C LEU A 71 6.62 -5.10 -6.32
N ARG A 72 6.77 -4.85 -7.64
CA ARG A 72 8.04 -5.17 -8.31
C ARG A 72 9.21 -4.57 -7.54
N GLY A 73 10.31 -5.25 -7.47
CA GLY A 73 11.51 -4.81 -6.76
C GLY A 73 11.58 -5.23 -5.29
N CYS A 74 10.49 -5.74 -4.68
CA CYS A 74 10.51 -6.22 -3.30
C CYS A 74 9.87 -7.61 -3.14
N GLY A 75 9.86 -8.12 -1.92
CA GLY A 75 9.30 -9.40 -1.57
C GLY A 75 9.79 -10.51 -2.50
N ARG A 76 8.83 -11.29 -3.01
CA ARG A 76 9.06 -12.36 -4.00
C ARG A 76 8.77 -11.93 -5.44
N SER A 77 8.36 -10.69 -5.67
CA SER A 77 8.18 -10.15 -7.02
C SER A 77 9.49 -10.01 -7.76
N GLY A 78 9.42 -10.01 -9.11
CA GLY A 78 10.55 -9.79 -10.00
C GLY A 78 11.30 -8.49 -9.69
N LYS A 79 12.60 -8.51 -9.90
CA LYS A 79 13.54 -7.41 -9.59
C LYS A 79 14.34 -7.01 -10.84
N PRO A 80 13.70 -6.32 -11.83
CA PRO A 80 14.42 -5.82 -12.98
C PRO A 80 15.65 -4.98 -12.58
N ALA A 81 16.76 -5.15 -13.31
CA ALA A 81 18.03 -4.48 -13.02
C ALA A 81 18.10 -3.04 -13.53
N ASP A 82 17.07 -2.56 -14.24
CA ASP A 82 16.98 -1.20 -14.77
C ASP A 82 16.03 -0.35 -13.90
N GLU A 83 16.52 0.76 -13.33
CA GLU A 83 15.69 1.70 -12.55
C GLU A 83 14.49 2.24 -13.37
N ASN A 84 14.56 2.29 -14.70
CA ASN A 84 13.47 2.71 -15.57
C ASN A 84 12.33 1.68 -15.66
N ALA A 85 12.53 0.46 -15.19
CA ALA A 85 11.48 -0.56 -15.10
C ALA A 85 10.54 -0.37 -13.89
N TYR A 86 10.66 0.75 -13.18
CA TYR A 86 9.88 1.02 -11.96
C TYR A 86 9.05 2.30 -12.06
N THR A 87 8.63 2.66 -13.27
CA THR A 87 7.74 3.80 -13.49
C THR A 87 6.33 3.53 -12.96
N PHE A 88 5.54 4.58 -12.79
CA PHE A 88 4.16 4.44 -12.33
C PHE A 88 3.32 3.54 -13.24
N ASP A 89 3.54 3.62 -14.56
CA ASP A 89 2.89 2.76 -15.54
C ASP A 89 3.21 1.27 -15.28
N HIS A 90 4.47 0.91 -15.06
CA HIS A 90 4.86 -0.45 -14.71
C HIS A 90 4.16 -0.94 -13.44
N LEU A 91 4.09 -0.11 -12.39
CA LEU A 91 3.43 -0.48 -11.12
C LEU A 91 1.93 -0.71 -11.30
N THR A 92 1.26 0.08 -12.13
CA THR A 92 -0.18 -0.09 -12.41
C THR A 92 -0.44 -1.31 -13.30
N GLN A 93 0.43 -1.60 -14.29
CA GLN A 93 0.32 -2.80 -15.11
C GLN A 93 0.55 -4.09 -14.30
N ASP A 94 1.41 -4.06 -13.28
CA ASP A 94 1.60 -5.17 -12.34
C ASP A 94 0.32 -5.50 -11.59
N ALA A 95 -0.29 -4.49 -10.99
CA ALA A 95 -1.54 -4.66 -10.27
C ALA A 95 -2.65 -5.17 -11.19
N LEU A 96 -2.76 -4.63 -12.42
CA LEU A 96 -3.71 -5.12 -13.43
C LEU A 96 -3.44 -6.58 -13.82
N ALA A 97 -2.19 -7.00 -13.89
CA ALA A 97 -1.84 -8.40 -14.19
C ALA A 97 -2.39 -9.35 -13.12
N VAL A 98 -2.25 -9.01 -11.84
CA VAL A 98 -2.80 -9.81 -10.72
C VAL A 98 -4.33 -9.79 -10.74
N ILE A 99 -4.96 -8.61 -10.92
CA ILE A 99 -6.41 -8.46 -11.02
C ILE A 99 -6.98 -9.33 -12.14
N ARG A 100 -6.33 -9.35 -13.31
CA ARG A 100 -6.75 -10.19 -14.45
C ARG A 100 -6.52 -11.68 -14.18
N ALA A 101 -5.40 -12.04 -13.57
CA ALA A 101 -5.08 -13.44 -13.24
C ALA A 101 -6.08 -14.07 -12.27
N GLU A 102 -6.59 -13.29 -11.31
CA GLU A 102 -7.64 -13.73 -10.37
C GLU A 102 -9.08 -13.45 -10.90
N GLY A 103 -9.23 -12.81 -12.07
CA GLY A 103 -10.53 -12.53 -12.68
C GLY A 103 -11.42 -11.59 -11.84
N LEU A 104 -10.82 -10.63 -11.15
CA LEU A 104 -11.53 -9.81 -10.17
C LEU A 104 -12.54 -8.86 -10.84
N LYS A 105 -13.76 -8.85 -10.30
CA LYS A 105 -14.85 -7.93 -10.63
C LYS A 105 -15.68 -7.63 -9.41
N GLY A 106 -16.19 -6.40 -9.27
CA GLY A 106 -17.01 -5.99 -8.14
C GLY A 106 -16.28 -6.12 -6.80
N PHE A 107 -15.01 -5.77 -6.76
CA PHE A 107 -14.13 -5.93 -5.60
C PHE A 107 -13.78 -4.59 -4.94
N THR A 108 -13.32 -4.64 -3.68
CA THR A 108 -12.84 -3.48 -2.95
C THR A 108 -11.33 -3.31 -3.14
N LEU A 109 -10.90 -2.10 -3.52
CA LEU A 109 -9.48 -1.71 -3.51
C LEU A 109 -9.08 -1.12 -2.16
N VAL A 110 -7.96 -1.58 -1.61
CA VAL A 110 -7.30 -0.98 -0.45
C VAL A 110 -5.87 -0.64 -0.83
N GLY A 111 -5.44 0.59 -0.60
CA GLY A 111 -4.08 1.00 -0.93
C GLY A 111 -3.44 1.83 0.17
N HIS A 112 -2.20 1.45 0.56
CA HIS A 112 -1.39 2.21 1.51
C HIS A 112 -0.29 2.98 0.79
N SER A 113 -0.12 4.27 1.11
CA SER A 113 1.00 5.09 0.62
C SER A 113 1.11 5.07 -0.92
N THR A 114 2.22 4.61 -1.50
CA THR A 114 2.39 4.42 -2.96
C THR A 114 1.34 3.47 -3.53
N GLY A 115 0.98 2.42 -2.80
CA GLY A 115 -0.14 1.54 -3.16
C GLY A 115 -1.48 2.28 -3.23
N GLY A 116 -1.63 3.36 -2.46
CA GLY A 116 -2.78 4.27 -2.53
C GLY A 116 -2.85 5.05 -3.85
N ALA A 117 -1.70 5.46 -4.42
CA ALA A 117 -1.69 6.06 -5.76
C ALA A 117 -2.09 5.04 -6.84
N ILE A 118 -1.56 3.81 -6.74
CA ILE A 118 -1.93 2.71 -7.64
C ILE A 118 -3.43 2.43 -7.54
N ALA A 119 -3.99 2.34 -6.33
CA ALA A 119 -5.42 2.10 -6.11
C ALA A 119 -6.31 3.23 -6.67
N GLN A 120 -5.91 4.50 -6.55
CA GLN A 120 -6.62 5.63 -7.16
C GLN A 120 -6.64 5.50 -8.69
N TRP A 121 -5.51 5.19 -9.31
CA TRP A 121 -5.42 5.00 -10.74
C TRP A 121 -6.28 3.81 -11.21
N LEU A 122 -6.19 2.67 -10.52
CA LEU A 122 -6.99 1.48 -10.81
C LEU A 122 -8.48 1.75 -10.68
N ALA A 123 -8.92 2.50 -9.67
CA ALA A 123 -10.33 2.84 -9.49
C ALA A 123 -10.87 3.71 -10.63
N ALA A 124 -10.05 4.63 -11.17
CA ALA A 124 -10.39 5.42 -12.33
C ALA A 124 -10.41 4.59 -13.63
N GLU A 125 -9.47 3.62 -13.78
CA GLU A 125 -9.35 2.78 -14.98
C GLU A 125 -10.43 1.70 -15.03
N LEU A 126 -10.71 1.03 -13.92
CA LEU A 126 -11.59 -0.13 -13.86
C LEU A 126 -13.08 0.25 -13.64
N GLY A 127 -13.34 1.48 -13.23
CA GLY A 127 -14.69 2.02 -13.11
C GLY A 127 -15.61 1.14 -12.26
N ALA A 128 -16.67 0.59 -12.87
CA ALA A 128 -17.70 -0.20 -12.18
C ALA A 128 -17.19 -1.56 -11.63
N ASP A 129 -16.03 -2.05 -12.05
CA ASP A 129 -15.44 -3.26 -11.49
C ASP A 129 -14.88 -3.01 -10.06
N VAL A 130 -14.72 -1.72 -9.64
CA VAL A 130 -14.33 -1.34 -8.29
C VAL A 130 -15.58 -0.94 -7.50
N LYS A 131 -15.93 -1.76 -6.51
CA LYS A 131 -17.10 -1.58 -5.64
C LYS A 131 -16.90 -0.47 -4.61
N ALA A 132 -15.71 -0.43 -4.01
CA ALA A 132 -15.32 0.56 -3.01
C ALA A 132 -13.79 0.79 -3.03
N LEU A 133 -13.36 1.98 -2.58
CA LEU A 133 -11.95 2.36 -2.51
C LEU A 133 -11.60 2.83 -1.10
N ALA A 134 -10.68 2.13 -0.44
CA ALA A 134 -10.14 2.51 0.86
C ALA A 134 -8.65 2.91 0.73
N LEU A 135 -8.34 4.13 1.04
CA LEU A 135 -7.00 4.73 0.90
C LEU A 135 -6.43 5.04 2.28
N ILE A 136 -5.32 4.41 2.63
CA ILE A 136 -4.64 4.56 3.92
C ILE A 136 -3.36 5.38 3.71
N GLY A 137 -3.33 6.62 4.15
CA GLY A 137 -2.20 7.53 3.94
C GLY A 137 -1.71 7.55 2.48
N PRO A 138 -2.58 7.76 1.47
CA PRO A 138 -2.23 7.53 0.07
C PRO A 138 -1.29 8.60 -0.47
N VAL A 139 -0.34 8.22 -1.30
CA VAL A 139 0.33 9.15 -2.21
C VAL A 139 -0.74 9.71 -3.17
N PRO A 140 -0.87 11.04 -3.31
CA PRO A 140 -1.85 11.64 -4.22
C PRO A 140 -1.45 11.50 -5.69
N ALA A 141 -2.41 11.71 -6.58
CA ALA A 141 -2.21 11.66 -8.04
C ALA A 141 -1.20 12.68 -8.59
N THR A 142 -0.72 13.61 -7.76
CA THR A 142 0.32 14.61 -8.08
C THR A 142 1.71 14.23 -7.58
N GLY A 143 1.85 13.06 -6.93
CA GLY A 143 3.05 12.69 -6.20
C GLY A 143 3.27 13.52 -4.93
N VAL A 144 4.39 13.33 -4.27
CA VAL A 144 4.75 14.02 -3.03
C VAL A 144 6.12 14.67 -3.19
N PRO A 145 6.22 16.00 -3.19
CA PRO A 145 7.51 16.67 -3.22
C PRO A 145 8.30 16.39 -1.93
N VAL A 146 9.56 16.05 -2.06
CA VAL A 146 10.48 15.85 -0.95
C VAL A 146 11.64 16.84 -1.03
N ASN A 147 12.12 17.31 0.12
CA ASN A 147 13.30 18.17 0.18
C ASN A 147 14.59 17.37 -0.02
N ASP A 148 15.71 18.07 -0.22
CA ASP A 148 17.00 17.45 -0.52
C ASP A 148 17.51 16.55 0.62
N ALA A 149 17.24 16.91 1.88
CA ALA A 149 17.66 16.12 3.03
C ALA A 149 16.90 14.77 3.09
N ALA A 150 15.58 14.79 2.87
CA ALA A 150 14.78 13.58 2.77
C ALA A 150 15.25 12.74 1.57
N ARG A 151 15.43 13.38 0.39
CA ARG A 151 15.93 12.68 -0.80
C ARG A 151 17.27 12.00 -0.54
N ALA A 152 18.22 12.69 0.10
CA ALA A 152 19.53 12.12 0.43
C ALA A 152 19.40 10.91 1.38
N LEU A 153 18.51 10.97 2.38
CA LEU A 153 18.24 9.84 3.28
C LEU A 153 17.74 8.63 2.48
N PHE A 154 16.74 8.80 1.62
CA PHE A 154 16.20 7.71 0.83
C PHE A 154 17.25 7.10 -0.11
N LEU A 155 18.00 7.93 -0.82
CA LEU A 155 18.98 7.43 -1.79
C LEU A 155 20.15 6.67 -1.13
N ARG A 156 20.69 7.16 0.02
CA ARG A 156 21.74 6.42 0.75
C ARG A 156 21.25 5.14 1.39
N SER A 157 19.92 5.03 1.64
CA SER A 157 19.28 3.82 2.18
C SER A 157 18.99 2.77 1.10
N ALA A 158 19.31 3.06 -0.17
CA ALA A 158 19.00 2.15 -1.26
C ALA A 158 19.86 0.89 -1.21
N ASP A 159 21.16 1.04 -0.90
CA ASP A 159 22.15 -0.03 -0.91
C ASP A 159 23.33 0.28 0.03
N GLY A 160 24.31 -0.65 0.09
CA GLY A 160 25.55 -0.48 0.85
C GLY A 160 25.41 -0.76 2.34
N GLU A 161 26.42 -0.32 3.12
CA GLU A 161 26.54 -0.57 4.55
C GLU A 161 25.39 0.11 5.33
N ASP A 162 24.92 1.26 4.87
CA ASP A 162 23.85 2.05 5.52
C ASP A 162 22.43 1.54 5.21
N LYS A 163 22.27 0.55 4.33
CA LYS A 163 20.96 0.09 3.87
C LYS A 163 20.03 -0.25 5.04
N ALA A 164 20.44 -1.13 5.93
CA ALA A 164 19.59 -1.58 7.03
C ALA A 164 19.24 -0.44 8.00
N GLN A 165 20.22 0.38 8.38
CA GLN A 165 20.01 1.52 9.25
C GLN A 165 19.10 2.56 8.61
N GLY A 166 19.31 2.87 7.34
CA GLY A 166 18.49 3.83 6.61
C GLY A 166 17.06 3.37 6.42
N ARG A 167 16.84 2.08 6.11
CA ARG A 167 15.49 1.49 6.01
C ARG A 167 14.75 1.54 7.35
N ALA A 168 15.44 1.19 8.45
CA ALA A 168 14.91 1.31 9.80
C ALA A 168 14.57 2.77 10.15
N GLN A 169 15.41 3.72 9.77
CA GLN A 169 15.14 5.14 9.98
C GLN A 169 13.90 5.61 9.22
N ILE A 170 13.69 5.16 7.97
CA ILE A 170 12.49 5.48 7.19
C ILE A 170 11.24 4.91 7.85
N LEU A 171 11.27 3.67 8.37
CA LEU A 171 10.17 3.09 9.13
C LEU A 171 9.84 3.94 10.36
N LYS A 172 10.85 4.32 11.15
CA LYS A 172 10.68 5.15 12.34
C LYS A 172 10.14 6.55 12.04
N LEU A 173 10.49 7.15 10.90
CA LEU A 173 9.94 8.45 10.48
C LEU A 173 8.43 8.41 10.21
N GLY A 174 7.92 7.27 9.75
CA GLY A 174 6.48 7.06 9.55
C GLY A 174 5.72 6.59 10.79
N TRP A 175 6.35 6.55 11.96
CA TRP A 175 5.77 6.07 13.21
C TRP A 175 5.49 7.22 14.17
N TYR A 176 4.35 7.19 14.87
CA TYR A 176 4.05 8.13 15.94
C TYR A 176 4.59 7.63 17.27
N GLY A 177 5.31 8.48 17.97
CA GLY A 177 6.01 8.11 19.21
C GLY A 177 7.27 7.29 18.95
N GLU A 178 7.71 6.55 19.96
CA GLU A 178 8.84 5.63 19.83
C GLU A 178 8.35 4.30 19.23
N MET A 179 8.97 3.88 18.13
CA MET A 179 8.67 2.59 17.52
C MET A 179 9.20 1.46 18.41
N PRO A 180 8.36 0.54 18.89
CA PRO A 180 8.81 -0.61 19.65
C PRO A 180 9.82 -1.45 18.87
N GLN A 181 10.85 -1.97 19.54
CA GLN A 181 11.91 -2.72 18.85
C GLN A 181 11.40 -4.01 18.22
N ASP A 182 10.48 -4.70 18.86
CA ASP A 182 9.84 -5.91 18.33
C ASP A 182 9.03 -5.64 17.04
N VAL A 183 8.38 -4.48 16.95
CA VAL A 183 7.70 -4.03 15.72
C VAL A 183 8.71 -3.70 14.62
N LEU A 184 9.80 -3.01 14.96
CA LEU A 184 10.87 -2.73 14.00
C LEU A 184 11.50 -4.02 13.47
N ASP A 185 11.81 -4.98 14.35
CA ASP A 185 12.40 -6.26 14.01
C ASP A 185 11.47 -7.10 13.10
N ASP A 186 10.16 -6.89 13.23
CA ASP A 186 9.14 -7.54 12.43
C ASP A 186 8.93 -6.89 11.04
N LEU A 187 9.06 -5.56 10.94
CA LEU A 187 8.84 -4.82 9.69
C LEU A 187 10.10 -4.70 8.81
N LEU A 188 11.27 -4.63 9.44
CA LEU A 188 12.53 -4.37 8.74
C LEU A 188 12.89 -5.47 7.70
N PRO A 189 12.66 -6.76 7.95
CA PRO A 189 12.90 -7.79 6.93
C PRO A 189 12.20 -7.51 5.61
N GLY A 190 10.92 -7.14 5.62
CA GLY A 190 10.16 -6.77 4.43
C GLY A 190 10.79 -5.57 3.69
N ALA A 191 11.16 -4.53 4.44
CA ALA A 191 11.85 -3.37 3.88
C ALA A 191 13.20 -3.73 3.24
N LEU A 192 13.91 -4.74 3.76
CA LEU A 192 15.21 -5.18 3.24
C LEU A 192 15.11 -6.06 1.98
N THR A 193 13.92 -6.59 1.65
CA THR A 193 13.70 -7.38 0.42
C THR A 193 13.88 -6.56 -0.86
N TRP A 194 13.74 -5.23 -0.79
CA TRP A 194 13.87 -4.34 -1.94
C TRP A 194 15.27 -4.40 -2.55
N CYS A 195 15.34 -4.63 -3.87
CA CYS A 195 16.58 -4.40 -4.62
C CYS A 195 16.87 -2.89 -4.72
N ARG A 196 18.12 -2.54 -5.03
CA ARG A 196 18.55 -1.14 -5.16
C ARG A 196 17.74 -0.40 -6.22
N GLU A 197 17.65 -0.98 -7.41
CA GLU A 197 16.97 -0.39 -8.58
C GLU A 197 15.48 -0.17 -8.29
N GLY A 198 14.82 -1.15 -7.67
CA GLY A 198 13.43 -1.05 -7.26
C GLY A 198 13.21 0.04 -6.21
N PHE A 199 14.09 0.12 -5.24
CA PHE A 199 13.97 1.14 -4.20
C PHE A 199 14.16 2.55 -4.76
N VAL A 200 15.18 2.78 -5.58
CA VAL A 200 15.43 4.08 -6.22
C VAL A 200 14.35 4.43 -7.24
N GLY A 201 13.98 3.46 -8.09
CA GLY A 201 12.98 3.67 -9.14
C GLY A 201 11.60 4.00 -8.55
N VAL A 202 11.12 3.23 -7.58
CA VAL A 202 9.82 3.50 -6.93
C VAL A 202 9.87 4.79 -6.10
N PHE A 203 11.00 5.10 -5.44
CA PHE A 203 11.18 6.40 -4.78
C PHE A 203 11.03 7.57 -5.77
N ASN A 204 11.68 7.49 -6.93
CA ASN A 204 11.55 8.51 -7.98
C ASN A 204 10.10 8.57 -8.50
N THR A 205 9.43 7.42 -8.62
CA THR A 205 8.06 7.32 -9.10
C THR A 205 7.09 8.06 -8.16
N TRP A 206 7.05 7.75 -6.87
CA TRP A 206 6.08 8.40 -5.99
C TRP A 206 6.42 9.86 -5.68
N THR A 207 7.67 10.30 -5.86
CA THR A 207 8.06 11.70 -5.66
C THR A 207 7.89 12.58 -6.89
N ARG A 208 8.02 12.04 -8.10
CA ARG A 208 8.09 12.81 -9.35
C ARG A 208 7.37 12.17 -10.55
N GLY A 209 7.13 10.85 -10.49
CA GLY A 209 6.58 10.07 -11.61
C GLY A 209 5.07 9.89 -11.59
N VAL A 210 4.42 10.11 -10.45
CA VAL A 210 2.96 10.07 -10.33
C VAL A 210 2.38 11.39 -10.80
N ASN A 211 1.58 11.36 -11.87
CA ASN A 211 0.92 12.55 -12.40
C ASN A 211 -0.34 12.17 -13.21
N PHE A 212 -1.49 12.10 -12.53
CA PHE A 212 -2.79 11.82 -13.14
C PHE A 212 -3.97 12.51 -12.42
N PRO A 213 -3.82 13.77 -11.94
CA PRO A 213 -4.85 14.42 -11.13
C PRO A 213 -6.20 14.56 -11.84
N GLU A 214 -6.21 14.70 -13.16
CA GLU A 214 -7.42 14.81 -13.98
C GLU A 214 -8.26 13.52 -13.99
N ARG A 215 -7.67 12.37 -13.66
CA ARG A 215 -8.38 11.08 -13.59
C ARG A 215 -9.15 10.88 -12.29
N LEU A 216 -8.85 11.62 -11.23
CA LEU A 216 -9.52 11.46 -9.94
C LEU A 216 -11.03 11.72 -10.02
N ALA A 217 -11.45 12.64 -10.87
CA ALA A 217 -12.88 12.91 -11.11
C ALA A 217 -13.63 11.75 -11.82
N GLN A 218 -12.89 10.79 -12.40
CA GLN A 218 -13.43 9.60 -13.04
C GLN A 218 -13.72 8.48 -12.03
N ILE A 219 -13.20 8.57 -10.81
CA ILE A 219 -13.46 7.59 -9.76
C ILE A 219 -14.92 7.68 -9.33
N THR A 220 -15.69 6.65 -9.67
CA THR A 220 -17.12 6.53 -9.32
C THR A 220 -17.34 5.76 -8.02
N ALA A 221 -16.39 4.90 -7.66
CA ALA A 221 -16.45 4.10 -6.43
C ALA A 221 -16.54 4.99 -5.19
N PRO A 222 -17.43 4.67 -4.23
CA PRO A 222 -17.37 5.28 -2.90
C PRO A 222 -15.95 5.17 -2.36
N THR A 223 -15.44 6.28 -1.80
CA THR A 223 -14.04 6.34 -1.39
C THR A 223 -13.91 6.82 0.05
N ILE A 224 -13.11 6.10 0.85
CA ILE A 224 -12.69 6.55 2.18
C ILE A 224 -11.17 6.77 2.20
N VAL A 225 -10.76 7.94 2.69
CA VAL A 225 -9.35 8.30 2.89
C VAL A 225 -9.09 8.31 4.39
N ILE A 226 -8.17 7.47 4.83
CA ILE A 226 -7.81 7.29 6.23
C ILE A 226 -6.42 7.90 6.44
N GLY A 227 -6.31 8.92 7.26
CA GLY A 227 -5.06 9.61 7.58
C GLY A 227 -4.71 9.49 9.06
N GLY A 228 -3.42 9.43 9.36
CA GLY A 228 -2.92 9.50 10.73
C GLY A 228 -2.97 10.93 11.28
N GLN A 229 -3.22 11.09 12.57
CA GLN A 229 -3.23 12.39 13.23
C GLN A 229 -1.87 13.10 13.14
N HIS A 230 -0.79 12.33 13.20
CA HIS A 230 0.60 12.82 13.22
C HIS A 230 1.35 12.46 11.94
N GLU A 231 0.63 12.34 10.81
CA GLU A 231 1.19 12.03 9.50
C GLU A 231 2.22 13.11 9.07
N PRO A 232 3.50 12.75 8.92
CA PRO A 232 4.55 13.74 8.69
C PRO A 232 4.66 14.22 7.25
N PHE A 233 4.15 13.44 6.29
CA PHE A 233 4.32 13.69 4.85
C PHE A 233 3.01 14.06 4.16
N LEU A 234 1.92 13.41 4.55
CA LEU A 234 0.61 13.40 3.89
C LEU A 234 -0.45 13.95 4.83
N HIS A 235 -0.17 15.13 5.42
CA HIS A 235 -1.05 15.75 6.40
C HIS A 235 -2.45 16.04 5.85
N LYS A 236 -3.43 16.18 6.74
CA LYS A 236 -4.85 16.24 6.42
C LYS A 236 -5.19 17.27 5.32
N ASP A 237 -4.69 18.50 5.43
CA ASP A 237 -5.03 19.55 4.45
C ASP A 237 -4.51 19.23 3.06
N PHE A 238 -3.31 18.61 2.98
CA PHE A 238 -2.75 18.12 1.73
C PHE A 238 -3.59 16.99 1.14
N MET A 239 -4.05 16.04 1.96
CA MET A 239 -4.95 14.97 1.53
C MET A 239 -6.31 15.50 1.10
N MET A 240 -6.87 16.45 1.83
CA MET A 240 -8.14 17.09 1.45
C MET A 240 -8.04 17.74 0.08
N ALA A 241 -6.98 18.52 -0.18
CA ALA A 241 -6.81 19.22 -1.44
C ALA A 241 -6.53 18.31 -2.64
N ASN A 242 -5.70 17.27 -2.46
CA ASN A 242 -5.13 16.49 -3.56
C ASN A 242 -5.78 15.10 -3.77
N VAL A 243 -6.58 14.62 -2.83
CA VAL A 243 -7.24 13.31 -2.92
C VAL A 243 -8.74 13.42 -2.69
N VAL A 244 -9.16 13.98 -1.53
CA VAL A 244 -10.58 13.94 -1.12
C VAL A 244 -11.44 14.83 -2.00
N ASN A 245 -11.09 16.13 -2.13
CA ASN A 245 -11.90 17.09 -2.89
C ASN A 245 -12.02 16.75 -4.40
N PRO A 246 -10.96 16.21 -5.06
CA PRO A 246 -11.07 15.81 -6.47
C PRO A 246 -11.95 14.57 -6.72
N ILE A 247 -12.12 13.68 -5.72
CA ILE A 247 -12.94 12.47 -5.85
C ILE A 247 -14.35 12.75 -5.34
N ARG A 248 -15.36 12.68 -6.21
CA ARG A 248 -16.75 13.10 -5.92
C ARG A 248 -17.34 12.48 -4.65
N ASN A 249 -17.12 11.19 -4.43
CA ASN A 249 -17.71 10.41 -3.35
C ASN A 249 -16.69 10.06 -2.25
N ALA A 250 -15.69 10.91 -2.03
CA ALA A 250 -14.66 10.67 -1.02
C ALA A 250 -15.01 11.30 0.32
N ARG A 251 -14.62 10.60 1.38
CA ARG A 251 -14.68 11.07 2.79
C ARG A 251 -13.33 10.89 3.44
N TYR A 252 -13.02 11.75 4.41
CA TYR A 252 -11.78 11.66 5.18
C TYR A 252 -12.04 11.29 6.63
N VAL A 253 -11.23 10.37 7.16
CA VAL A 253 -11.23 9.97 8.58
C VAL A 253 -9.82 10.10 9.12
N THR A 254 -9.68 10.70 10.31
CA THR A 254 -8.42 10.75 11.05
C THR A 254 -8.38 9.65 12.10
N VAL A 255 -7.32 8.85 12.12
CA VAL A 255 -7.03 7.91 13.21
C VAL A 255 -6.06 8.58 14.18
N LEU A 256 -6.46 8.65 15.45
CA LEU A 256 -5.68 9.30 16.51
C LEU A 256 -4.46 8.45 16.88
N ASN A 257 -3.42 9.11 17.40
CA ASN A 257 -2.19 8.47 17.88
C ASN A 257 -1.45 7.63 16.82
N THR A 258 -1.60 7.97 15.54
CA THR A 258 -0.90 7.32 14.43
C THR A 258 -0.20 8.33 13.54
N ALA A 259 0.84 7.86 12.83
CA ALA A 259 1.47 8.59 11.74
C ALA A 259 1.19 7.89 10.40
N HIS A 260 2.22 7.50 9.65
CA HIS A 260 2.07 6.93 8.29
C HIS A 260 1.63 5.46 8.27
N PHE A 261 2.06 4.66 9.25
CA PHE A 261 1.72 3.23 9.34
C PHE A 261 0.44 3.00 10.16
N ILE A 262 -0.64 3.68 9.77
CA ILE A 262 -1.94 3.68 10.45
C ILE A 262 -2.49 2.27 10.64
N HIS A 263 -2.38 1.45 9.58
CA HIS A 263 -2.84 0.06 9.51
C HIS A 263 -2.01 -0.92 10.36
N ILE A 264 -0.90 -0.46 10.93
CA ILE A 264 -0.05 -1.21 11.84
C ILE A 264 -0.21 -0.67 13.27
N GLN A 265 -0.10 0.65 13.45
CA GLN A 265 -0.19 1.28 14.78
C GLN A 265 -1.56 1.10 15.43
N GLU A 266 -2.63 1.28 14.66
CA GLU A 266 -4.02 1.14 15.09
C GLU A 266 -4.78 0.19 14.15
N ALA A 267 -4.26 -1.03 14.02
CA ALA A 267 -4.75 -2.03 13.10
C ALA A 267 -6.24 -2.36 13.32
N ALA A 268 -6.68 -2.52 14.57
CA ALA A 268 -8.08 -2.81 14.91
C ALA A 268 -9.01 -1.68 14.48
N VAL A 269 -8.63 -0.44 14.76
CA VAL A 269 -9.42 0.75 14.40
C VAL A 269 -9.49 0.89 12.89
N THR A 270 -8.34 0.78 12.22
CA THR A 270 -8.24 0.90 10.75
C THR A 270 -9.06 -0.19 10.06
N ALA A 271 -8.93 -1.44 10.50
CA ALA A 271 -9.73 -2.56 9.99
C ALA A 271 -11.22 -2.34 10.22
N GLY A 272 -11.62 -1.87 11.40
CA GLY A 272 -13.02 -1.53 11.72
C GLY A 272 -13.60 -0.47 10.79
N ILE A 273 -12.82 0.58 10.47
CA ILE A 273 -13.21 1.63 9.53
C ILE A 273 -13.40 1.03 8.13
N VAL A 274 -12.43 0.25 7.64
CA VAL A 274 -12.49 -0.36 6.30
C VAL A 274 -13.66 -1.34 6.20
N ARG A 275 -13.85 -2.24 7.17
CA ARG A 275 -14.97 -3.21 7.19
C ARG A 275 -16.32 -2.51 7.23
N GLY A 276 -16.47 -1.51 8.11
CA GLY A 276 -17.73 -0.75 8.22
C GLY A 276 -18.04 0.02 6.93
N PHE A 277 -17.01 0.56 6.28
CA PHE A 277 -17.16 1.25 5.00
C PHE A 277 -17.57 0.28 3.89
N VAL A 278 -16.93 -0.87 3.79
CA VAL A 278 -17.26 -1.91 2.80
C VAL A 278 -18.69 -2.41 3.00
N ALA A 279 -19.08 -2.74 4.24
CA ALA A 279 -20.44 -3.21 4.55
C ALA A 279 -21.54 -2.18 4.19
N ALA A 280 -21.22 -0.90 4.28
CA ALA A 280 -22.17 0.17 3.92
C ALA A 280 -22.36 0.33 2.39
N HIS A 281 -21.50 -0.31 1.58
CA HIS A 281 -21.49 -0.21 0.11
C HIS A 281 -21.51 -1.61 -0.56
N ALA A 282 -21.86 -2.66 0.22
CA ALA A 282 -21.96 -4.04 -0.23
C ALA A 282 -23.17 -4.26 -1.17
#